data_2e3f4fea7d6e33852cf924e1df60131c
#
_entry.id   2e3f4fea7d6e33852cf924e1df60131c
#
_cell.length_a   1.000
_cell.length_b   1.000
_cell.length_c   1.000
_cell.angle_alpha   90.00
_cell.angle_beta   90.00
_cell.angle_gamma   90.00
#
_symmetry.space_group_name_H-M   'P 1'
#
loop_
_entity.id
_entity.type
_entity.pdbx_description
1 polymer ?
#
loop_
_entity_poly.entity_id
_entity_poly.type
_entity_poly.pdbx_seq_one_letter_code
_entity_poly.pdbx_strand_id
1 'polypeptide(L)'
;MAKEIKKPVKVETENPMRAVKLEKVVLNCGGSAEKLEKSVKLLGLITGRKVKEIASNKRIPSFGVRPGLKLGCTVTIRGEEKLKLLKRLFGAVDNKLKRKKIKENHFSFGIKEYLEIPDMEYQRDIGILGLDVTAVFVRPGKRVILKKAKRGRLPVKQHVTIAEIEDFVTNKLGVELE
;
A
#
# COMPACT_ATOMS: atom_id res chain seq x y z
N MET A 1 -37.94 -7.05 -11.10
CA MET A 1 -37.56 -5.81 -10.36
C MET A 1 -36.13 -5.43 -10.79
N ALA A 2 -36.02 -4.41 -11.64
CA ALA A 2 -34.73 -3.97 -12.17
C ALA A 2 -33.97 -3.18 -11.10
N LYS A 3 -32.74 -3.61 -10.79
CA LYS A 3 -31.82 -2.85 -9.94
C LYS A 3 -31.34 -1.61 -10.71
N GLU A 4 -31.77 -0.44 -10.28
CA GLU A 4 -31.22 0.83 -10.76
C GLU A 4 -29.71 0.88 -10.49
N ILE A 5 -28.94 0.81 -11.55
CA ILE A 5 -27.50 1.08 -11.53
C ILE A 5 -27.36 2.58 -11.37
N LYS A 6 -27.07 3.04 -10.14
CA LYS A 6 -26.71 4.44 -9.87
C LYS A 6 -25.49 4.81 -10.72
N LYS A 7 -25.72 5.69 -11.71
CA LYS A 7 -24.67 6.28 -12.53
C LYS A 7 -23.59 6.90 -11.62
N PRO A 8 -22.30 6.72 -11.93
CA PRO A 8 -21.25 7.35 -11.13
C PRO A 8 -21.40 8.86 -11.20
N VAL A 9 -21.51 9.49 -10.05
CA VAL A 9 -21.49 10.95 -9.92
C VAL A 9 -20.13 11.42 -10.44
N LYS A 10 -20.13 12.07 -11.61
CA LYS A 10 -18.96 12.82 -12.08
C LYS A 10 -18.75 13.96 -11.09
N VAL A 11 -17.86 13.77 -10.13
CA VAL A 11 -17.34 14.87 -9.34
C VAL A 11 -16.42 15.67 -10.27
N GLU A 12 -16.98 16.63 -10.97
CA GLU A 12 -16.22 17.67 -11.64
C GLU A 12 -15.49 18.44 -10.54
N THR A 13 -14.27 18.06 -10.29
CA THR A 13 -13.42 18.81 -9.36
C THR A 13 -12.96 20.06 -10.12
N GLU A 14 -13.71 21.14 -10.00
CA GLU A 14 -13.39 22.45 -10.58
C GLU A 14 -11.97 22.93 -10.20
N ASN A 15 -11.41 22.40 -9.14
CA ASN A 15 -10.08 22.74 -8.67
C ASN A 15 -9.12 21.55 -8.73
N PRO A 16 -8.06 21.60 -9.57
CA PRO A 16 -7.08 20.48 -9.69
C PRO A 16 -6.35 20.17 -8.39
N MET A 17 -6.35 21.08 -7.42
CA MET A 17 -5.77 20.87 -6.09
C MET A 17 -6.61 19.93 -5.20
N ARG A 18 -7.86 19.68 -5.55
CA ARG A 18 -8.73 18.73 -4.85
C ARG A 18 -8.63 17.31 -5.39
N ALA A 19 -8.04 17.13 -6.56
CA ALA A 19 -7.93 15.82 -7.19
C ALA A 19 -7.18 14.81 -6.32
N VAL A 20 -7.78 13.66 -6.06
CA VAL A 20 -7.16 12.55 -5.34
C VAL A 20 -6.15 11.83 -6.23
N LYS A 21 -4.92 11.70 -5.75
CA LYS A 21 -3.82 11.01 -6.44
C LYS A 21 -3.25 9.91 -5.55
N LEU A 22 -2.97 8.75 -6.12
CA LEU A 22 -2.15 7.74 -5.48
C LEU A 22 -0.71 8.27 -5.38
N GLU A 23 -0.19 8.46 -4.19
CA GLU A 23 1.18 8.95 -3.96
C GLU A 23 2.20 7.83 -4.14
N LYS A 24 2.01 6.75 -3.39
CA LYS A 24 2.94 5.63 -3.30
C LYS A 24 2.22 4.35 -2.91
N VAL A 25 2.83 3.24 -3.27
CA VAL A 25 2.50 1.91 -2.76
C VAL A 25 3.69 1.43 -1.94
N VAL A 26 3.43 0.93 -0.74
CA VAL A 26 4.42 0.40 0.17
C VAL A 26 4.15 -1.08 0.34
N LEU A 27 5.14 -1.90 0.05
CA LEU A 27 5.15 -3.33 0.35
C LEU A 27 5.95 -3.54 1.61
N ASN A 28 5.45 -4.36 2.51
CA ASN A 28 6.10 -4.66 3.78
C ASN A 28 6.04 -6.15 4.07
N CYS A 29 7.15 -6.71 4.53
CA CYS A 29 7.21 -8.08 5.03
C CYS A 29 7.90 -8.07 6.39
N GLY A 30 7.32 -8.77 7.35
CA GLY A 30 7.89 -8.98 8.68
C GLY A 30 8.58 -10.32 8.79
N GLY A 31 9.70 -10.35 9.49
CA GLY A 31 10.43 -11.58 9.76
C GLY A 31 11.75 -11.30 10.45
N SER A 32 12.31 -12.30 11.09
CA SER A 32 13.63 -12.27 11.74
C SER A 32 14.55 -13.29 11.10
N ALA A 33 15.85 -13.02 11.13
CA ALA A 33 16.90 -13.92 10.64
C ALA A 33 16.60 -14.49 9.22
N GLU A 34 16.54 -15.81 9.07
CA GLU A 34 16.32 -16.48 7.78
C GLU A 34 15.04 -16.02 7.06
N LYS A 35 13.95 -15.79 7.80
CA LYS A 35 12.69 -15.29 7.21
C LYS A 35 12.89 -13.90 6.61
N LEU A 36 13.73 -13.06 7.21
CA LEU A 36 14.02 -11.73 6.68
C LEU A 36 14.75 -11.81 5.34
N GLU A 37 15.78 -12.67 5.22
CA GLU A 37 16.51 -12.84 3.97
C GLU A 37 15.60 -13.30 2.83
N LYS A 38 14.74 -14.27 3.12
CA LYS A 38 13.70 -14.74 2.19
C LYS A 38 12.74 -13.62 1.78
N SER A 39 12.30 -12.81 2.75
CA SER A 39 11.43 -11.65 2.50
C SER A 39 12.10 -10.57 1.66
N VAL A 40 13.39 -10.33 1.85
CA VAL A 40 14.17 -9.39 1.03
C VAL A 40 14.25 -9.87 -0.42
N LYS A 41 14.54 -11.17 -0.64
CA LYS A 41 14.54 -11.77 -1.98
C LYS A 41 13.16 -11.64 -2.63
N LEU A 42 12.09 -11.98 -1.90
CA LEU A 42 10.71 -11.88 -2.38
C LEU A 42 10.35 -10.46 -2.85
N LEU A 43 10.57 -9.45 -2.01
CA LEU A 43 10.27 -8.06 -2.38
C LEU A 43 11.13 -7.57 -3.54
N GLY A 44 12.37 -8.03 -3.63
CA GLY A 44 13.26 -7.77 -4.77
C GLY A 44 12.69 -8.31 -6.08
N LEU A 45 12.19 -9.55 -6.06
CA LEU A 45 11.56 -10.20 -7.23
C LEU A 45 10.28 -9.50 -7.68
N ILE A 46 9.39 -9.15 -6.75
CA ILE A 46 8.12 -8.50 -7.08
C ILE A 46 8.35 -7.11 -7.69
N THR A 47 9.35 -6.37 -7.19
CA THR A 47 9.51 -4.94 -7.50
C THR A 47 10.69 -4.61 -8.40
N GLY A 48 11.68 -5.49 -8.51
CA GLY A 48 12.95 -5.21 -9.20
C GLY A 48 13.77 -4.08 -8.55
N ARG A 49 13.46 -3.69 -7.30
CA ARG A 49 14.06 -2.53 -6.63
C ARG A 49 14.82 -2.92 -5.37
N LYS A 50 15.73 -2.04 -4.96
CA LYS A 50 16.46 -2.22 -3.71
C LYS A 50 15.51 -2.19 -2.51
N VAL A 51 15.58 -3.24 -1.71
CA VAL A 51 14.77 -3.42 -0.50
C VAL A 51 15.45 -2.73 0.67
N LYS A 52 14.67 -2.02 1.49
CA LYS A 52 15.12 -1.43 2.74
C LYS A 52 14.81 -2.35 3.90
N GLU A 53 15.82 -2.76 4.64
CA GLU A 53 15.67 -3.49 5.89
C GLU A 53 15.38 -2.51 7.04
N ILE A 54 14.52 -2.92 7.97
CA ILE A 54 14.10 -2.14 9.12
C ILE A 54 14.60 -2.81 10.39
N ALA A 55 15.43 -2.07 11.15
CA ALA A 55 15.90 -2.49 12.46
C ALA A 55 15.00 -1.94 13.57
N SER A 56 14.88 -2.69 14.66
CA SER A 56 14.15 -2.25 15.86
C SER A 56 14.93 -1.19 16.63
N ASN A 57 14.24 -0.14 17.04
CA ASN A 57 14.79 0.88 17.93
C ASN A 57 14.51 0.59 19.42
N LYS A 58 13.60 -0.36 19.71
CA LYS A 58 13.15 -0.68 21.06
C LYS A 58 13.51 -2.10 21.44
N ARG A 59 13.78 -2.30 22.75
CA ARG A 59 13.90 -3.64 23.32
C ARG A 59 12.52 -4.15 23.71
N ILE A 60 12.15 -5.35 23.21
CA ILE A 60 10.90 -6.01 23.54
C ILE A 60 11.22 -7.44 23.95
N PRO A 61 11.40 -7.68 25.28
CA PRO A 61 11.84 -8.99 25.79
C PRO A 61 10.90 -10.15 25.42
N SER A 62 9.59 -9.91 25.44
CA SER A 62 8.55 -10.92 25.10
C SER A 62 8.70 -11.52 23.70
N PHE A 63 9.26 -10.76 22.75
CA PHE A 63 9.53 -11.21 21.39
C PHE A 63 11.02 -11.44 21.11
N GLY A 64 11.89 -11.40 22.13
CA GLY A 64 13.33 -11.55 21.96
C GLY A 64 13.99 -10.43 21.15
N VAL A 65 13.31 -9.29 21.00
CA VAL A 65 13.77 -8.17 20.17
C VAL A 65 14.75 -7.29 20.93
N ARG A 66 15.91 -7.07 20.33
CA ARG A 66 16.94 -6.14 20.82
C ARG A 66 17.03 -4.92 19.88
N PRO A 67 17.47 -3.74 20.40
CA PRO A 67 17.80 -2.60 19.55
C PRO A 67 18.82 -3.00 18.48
N GLY A 68 18.62 -2.55 17.25
CA GLY A 68 19.48 -2.89 16.12
C GLY A 68 19.16 -4.21 15.42
N LEU A 69 18.30 -5.08 15.99
CA LEU A 69 17.89 -6.32 15.33
C LEU A 69 16.98 -5.99 14.12
N LYS A 70 17.29 -6.52 12.95
CA LYS A 70 16.50 -6.39 11.74
C LYS A 70 15.27 -7.30 11.83
N LEU A 71 14.07 -6.70 11.73
CA LEU A 71 12.78 -7.38 11.93
C LEU A 71 11.84 -7.31 10.75
N GLY A 72 12.18 -6.57 9.74
CA GLY A 72 11.33 -6.43 8.57
C GLY A 72 12.03 -5.79 7.40
N CYS A 73 11.38 -5.87 6.27
CA CYS A 73 11.84 -5.23 5.06
C CYS A 73 10.69 -4.52 4.35
N THR A 74 11.01 -3.41 3.70
CA THR A 74 10.00 -2.59 3.01
C THR A 74 10.53 -2.06 1.68
N VAL A 75 9.62 -1.93 0.72
CA VAL A 75 9.86 -1.26 -0.56
C VAL A 75 8.78 -0.23 -0.79
N THR A 76 9.18 0.96 -1.21
CA THR A 76 8.25 2.03 -1.55
C THR A 76 8.32 2.31 -3.04
N ILE A 77 7.19 2.18 -3.72
CA ILE A 77 7.07 2.39 -5.16
C ILE A 77 6.33 3.69 -5.43
N ARG A 78 6.95 4.52 -6.25
CA ARG A 78 6.41 5.80 -6.75
C ARG A 78 6.50 5.81 -8.27
N GLY A 79 5.91 6.81 -8.91
CA GLY A 79 5.90 6.90 -10.37
C GLY A 79 4.69 6.21 -10.99
N GLU A 80 4.75 5.89 -12.27
CA GLU A 80 3.63 5.31 -13.03
C GLU A 80 3.42 3.82 -12.75
N GLU A 81 4.50 3.12 -12.40
CA GLU A 81 4.48 1.67 -12.11
C GLU A 81 3.57 1.30 -10.92
N LYS A 82 3.33 2.24 -10.00
CA LYS A 82 2.53 2.01 -8.80
C LYS A 82 1.11 1.52 -9.09
N LEU A 83 0.48 2.04 -10.17
CA LEU A 83 -0.88 1.63 -10.55
C LEU A 83 -0.89 0.23 -11.16
N LYS A 84 0.10 -0.07 -12.03
CA LYS A 84 0.24 -1.40 -12.64
C LYS A 84 0.49 -2.46 -11.57
N LEU A 85 1.43 -2.18 -10.66
CA LEU A 85 1.72 -3.08 -9.55
C LEU A 85 0.51 -3.28 -8.64
N LEU A 86 -0.20 -2.20 -8.29
CA LEU A 86 -1.35 -2.29 -7.40
C LEU A 86 -2.46 -3.15 -8.00
N LYS A 87 -2.76 -3.00 -9.31
CA LYS A 87 -3.71 -3.87 -10.02
C LYS A 87 -3.29 -5.33 -10.00
N ARG A 88 -2.00 -5.61 -10.24
CA ARG A 88 -1.44 -6.98 -10.15
C ARG A 88 -1.61 -7.58 -8.76
N LEU A 89 -1.36 -6.80 -7.70
CA LEU A 89 -1.50 -7.25 -6.31
C LEU A 89 -2.97 -7.44 -5.90
N PHE A 90 -3.92 -6.70 -6.48
CA PHE A 90 -5.34 -6.94 -6.26
C PHE A 90 -5.82 -8.26 -6.90
N GLY A 91 -5.19 -8.70 -7.99
CA GLY A 91 -5.45 -10.01 -8.57
C GLY A 91 -5.24 -11.16 -7.57
N ALA A 92 -4.29 -11.01 -6.64
CA ALA A 92 -4.04 -11.96 -5.57
C ALA A 92 -5.13 -12.00 -4.47
N VAL A 93 -6.03 -11.04 -4.44
CA VAL A 93 -7.11 -10.95 -3.42
C VAL A 93 -8.48 -10.92 -4.11
N ASP A 94 -8.59 -11.56 -5.29
CA ASP A 94 -9.83 -11.66 -6.09
C ASP A 94 -10.51 -10.30 -6.33
N ASN A 95 -9.75 -9.22 -6.37
CA ASN A 95 -10.22 -7.85 -6.49
C ASN A 95 -11.25 -7.44 -5.41
N LYS A 96 -11.14 -7.99 -4.20
CA LYS A 96 -12.02 -7.68 -3.07
C LYS A 96 -11.28 -6.93 -1.98
N LEU A 97 -11.91 -5.89 -1.44
CA LEU A 97 -11.36 -5.10 -0.34
C LEU A 97 -12.42 -4.85 0.73
N LYS A 98 -12.11 -5.20 1.97
CA LYS A 98 -13.01 -4.93 3.10
C LYS A 98 -12.99 -3.43 3.45
N ARG A 99 -14.15 -2.79 3.56
CA ARG A 99 -14.28 -1.37 3.92
C ARG A 99 -13.53 -1.00 5.21
N LYS A 100 -13.49 -1.90 6.20
CA LYS A 100 -12.73 -1.72 7.46
C LYS A 100 -11.23 -1.51 7.26
N LYS A 101 -10.67 -1.91 6.10
CA LYS A 101 -9.26 -1.73 5.74
C LYS A 101 -8.94 -0.37 5.13
N ILE A 102 -9.97 0.41 4.81
CA ILE A 102 -9.85 1.76 4.28
C ILE A 102 -9.87 2.75 5.44
N LYS A 103 -8.89 3.62 5.48
CA LYS A 103 -8.76 4.72 6.45
C LYS A 103 -8.47 6.03 5.72
N GLU A 104 -8.49 7.14 6.45
CA GLU A 104 -8.11 8.43 5.88
C GLU A 104 -6.72 8.37 5.25
N ASN A 105 -6.60 8.88 4.03
CA ASN A 105 -5.37 8.94 3.24
C ASN A 105 -4.74 7.61 2.82
N HIS A 106 -5.22 6.45 3.27
CA HIS A 106 -4.63 5.16 2.89
C HIS A 106 -5.59 4.00 3.04
N PHE A 107 -5.29 2.91 2.35
CA PHE A 107 -5.81 1.59 2.67
C PHE A 107 -4.68 0.56 2.72
N SER A 108 -4.92 -0.54 3.41
CA SER A 108 -3.97 -1.65 3.50
C SER A 108 -4.68 -2.99 3.42
N PHE A 109 -4.03 -3.96 2.78
CA PHE A 109 -4.46 -5.34 2.74
C PHE A 109 -3.25 -6.27 2.78
N GLY A 110 -3.46 -7.48 3.25
CA GLY A 110 -2.43 -8.52 3.29
C GLY A 110 -2.69 -9.59 2.25
N ILE A 111 -1.64 -10.06 1.61
CA ILE A 111 -1.62 -11.23 0.75
C ILE A 111 -1.01 -12.35 1.58
N LYS A 112 -1.71 -13.47 1.71
CA LYS A 112 -1.26 -14.58 2.56
C LYS A 112 -0.08 -15.30 1.95
N GLU A 113 -0.13 -15.54 0.66
CA GLU A 113 0.90 -16.24 -0.08
C GLU A 113 1.25 -15.46 -1.35
N TYR A 114 2.54 -15.28 -1.61
CA TYR A 114 2.99 -14.56 -2.81
C TYR A 114 2.64 -15.32 -4.11
N LEU A 115 2.34 -16.60 -4.02
CA LEU A 115 1.92 -17.43 -5.15
C LEU A 115 0.54 -17.04 -5.72
N GLU A 116 -0.30 -16.38 -4.91
CA GLU A 116 -1.58 -15.84 -5.35
C GLU A 116 -1.40 -14.66 -6.31
N ILE A 117 -0.19 -14.06 -6.36
CA ILE A 117 0.10 -12.92 -7.24
C ILE A 117 0.26 -13.45 -8.69
N PRO A 118 -0.46 -12.88 -9.66
CA PRO A 118 -0.27 -13.22 -11.08
C PRO A 118 1.19 -13.09 -11.51
N ASP A 119 1.65 -13.99 -12.38
CA ASP A 119 3.02 -14.07 -12.94
C ASP A 119 4.12 -14.36 -11.90
N MET A 120 3.77 -14.99 -10.77
CA MET A 120 4.77 -15.45 -9.79
C MET A 120 4.86 -16.96 -9.76
N GLU A 121 6.09 -17.48 -9.84
CA GLU A 121 6.40 -18.91 -9.73
C GLU A 121 6.93 -19.27 -8.35
N TYR A 122 6.72 -20.51 -7.94
CA TYR A 122 7.23 -21.01 -6.67
C TYR A 122 8.75 -21.08 -6.68
N GLN A 123 9.37 -20.45 -5.68
CA GLN A 123 10.81 -20.52 -5.47
C GLN A 123 11.12 -21.23 -4.16
N ARG A 124 11.89 -22.33 -4.24
CA ARG A 124 12.28 -23.13 -3.06
C ARG A 124 13.04 -22.32 -2.03
N ASP A 125 13.87 -21.38 -2.46
CA ASP A 125 14.69 -20.53 -1.59
C ASP A 125 13.88 -19.58 -0.73
N ILE A 126 12.67 -19.19 -1.18
CA ILE A 126 11.79 -18.25 -0.50
C ILE A 126 10.80 -19.02 0.38
N GLY A 127 10.23 -20.13 -0.13
CA GLY A 127 9.16 -20.86 0.53
C GLY A 127 7.85 -20.06 0.52
N ILE A 128 6.92 -20.41 1.39
CA ILE A 128 5.61 -19.75 1.49
C ILE A 128 5.73 -18.53 2.40
N LEU A 129 5.55 -17.34 1.86
CA LEU A 129 5.61 -16.08 2.57
C LEU A 129 4.46 -15.15 2.12
N GLY A 130 3.92 -14.41 3.09
CA GLY A 130 2.95 -13.36 2.85
C GLY A 130 3.57 -11.96 2.89
N LEU A 131 2.81 -10.98 2.43
CA LEU A 131 3.23 -9.59 2.43
C LEU A 131 2.03 -8.65 2.67
N ASP A 132 2.32 -7.50 3.24
CA ASP A 132 1.36 -6.42 3.44
C ASP A 132 1.55 -5.34 2.37
N VAL A 133 0.43 -4.91 1.81
CA VAL A 133 0.36 -3.85 0.80
C VAL A 133 -0.35 -2.65 1.39
N THR A 134 0.28 -1.48 1.31
CA THR A 134 -0.34 -0.22 1.74
C THR A 134 -0.30 0.79 0.59
N ALA A 135 -1.46 1.26 0.18
CA ALA A 135 -1.61 2.32 -0.81
C ALA A 135 -1.89 3.65 -0.12
N VAL A 136 -1.11 4.68 -0.42
CA VAL A 136 -1.23 6.01 0.20
C VAL A 136 -1.71 7.02 -0.82
N PHE A 137 -2.78 7.72 -0.47
CA PHE A 137 -3.41 8.76 -1.29
C PHE A 137 -3.06 10.15 -0.78
N VAL A 138 -3.08 11.09 -1.68
CA VAL A 138 -2.75 12.48 -1.37
C VAL A 138 -3.44 13.42 -2.33
N ARG A 139 -3.75 14.62 -1.86
CA ARG A 139 -4.07 15.76 -2.71
C ARG A 139 -2.81 16.58 -3.01
N PRO A 140 -2.75 17.28 -4.14
CA PRO A 140 -1.68 18.24 -4.41
C PRO A 140 -1.51 19.22 -3.24
N GLY A 141 -0.27 19.70 -3.03
CA GLY A 141 0.03 20.63 -1.92
C GLY A 141 0.69 19.99 -0.69
N LYS A 142 0.76 18.66 -0.56
CA LYS A 142 1.43 17.95 0.57
C LYS A 142 2.88 18.39 0.81
N ARG A 143 3.55 18.94 -0.21
CA ARG A 143 4.94 19.39 -0.09
C ARG A 143 5.17 20.41 1.04
N VAL A 144 4.12 21.15 1.44
CA VAL A 144 4.17 22.12 2.56
C VAL A 144 4.64 21.45 3.85
N ILE A 145 4.19 20.22 4.13
CA ILE A 145 4.61 19.44 5.31
C ILE A 145 6.03 18.88 5.16
N LEU A 146 6.44 18.57 3.92
CA LEU A 146 7.71 17.89 3.65
C LEU A 146 8.91 18.83 3.56
N LYS A 147 8.67 20.14 3.45
CA LYS A 147 9.75 21.14 3.39
C LYS A 147 10.62 21.09 4.65
N LYS A 148 11.94 21.16 4.48
CA LYS A 148 12.90 21.25 5.59
C LYS A 148 12.82 22.63 6.25
N ALA A 149 12.81 23.70 5.44
CA ALA A 149 12.68 25.09 5.91
C ALA A 149 11.24 25.57 5.76
N LYS A 150 10.77 26.42 6.69
CA LYS A 150 9.40 26.98 6.73
C LYS A 150 8.30 25.92 6.58
N ARG A 151 8.43 24.84 7.36
CA ARG A 151 7.48 23.73 7.37
C ARG A 151 6.12 24.22 7.88
N GLY A 152 5.07 24.03 7.06
CA GLY A 152 3.70 24.34 7.41
C GLY A 152 2.90 23.11 7.85
N ARG A 153 1.67 23.37 8.34
CA ARG A 153 0.67 22.32 8.63
C ARG A 153 -0.30 22.19 7.46
N LEU A 154 -0.80 20.98 7.26
CA LEU A 154 -1.86 20.72 6.31
C LEU A 154 -3.20 20.81 7.04
N PRO A 155 -4.18 21.60 6.55
CA PRO A 155 -5.51 21.64 7.16
C PRO A 155 -6.22 20.29 6.99
N VAL A 156 -7.07 19.92 7.94
CA VAL A 156 -7.81 18.64 7.95
C VAL A 156 -8.65 18.49 6.67
N LYS A 157 -9.20 19.57 6.15
CA LYS A 157 -9.98 19.61 4.88
C LYS A 157 -9.18 19.15 3.64
N GLN A 158 -7.84 19.11 3.72
CA GLN A 158 -6.96 18.64 2.65
C GLN A 158 -6.71 17.13 2.71
N HIS A 159 -7.10 16.46 3.78
CA HIS A 159 -7.01 15.01 3.88
C HIS A 159 -7.98 14.35 2.91
N VAL A 160 -7.62 13.17 2.43
CA VAL A 160 -8.48 12.36 1.57
C VAL A 160 -9.43 11.57 2.46
N THR A 161 -10.72 11.70 2.23
CA THR A 161 -11.75 11.01 3.00
C THR A 161 -11.88 9.54 2.57
N ILE A 162 -12.51 8.74 3.42
CA ILE A 162 -12.75 7.32 3.14
C ILE A 162 -13.60 7.17 1.87
N ALA A 163 -14.68 7.93 1.73
CA ALA A 163 -15.56 7.89 0.56
C ALA A 163 -14.82 8.16 -0.76
N GLU A 164 -13.92 9.16 -0.79
CA GLU A 164 -13.13 9.46 -1.98
C GLU A 164 -12.14 8.34 -2.34
N ILE A 165 -11.65 7.60 -1.34
CA ILE A 165 -10.79 6.44 -1.59
C ILE A 165 -11.63 5.28 -2.13
N GLU A 166 -12.84 5.04 -1.58
CA GLU A 166 -13.79 4.04 -2.08
C GLU A 166 -14.12 4.30 -3.55
N ASP A 167 -14.48 5.53 -3.90
CA ASP A 167 -14.75 5.93 -5.28
C ASP A 167 -13.54 5.72 -6.20
N PHE A 168 -12.35 6.05 -5.71
CA PHE A 168 -11.11 5.83 -6.48
C PHE A 168 -10.84 4.35 -6.73
N VAL A 169 -11.02 3.51 -5.70
CA VAL A 169 -10.78 2.07 -5.76
C VAL A 169 -11.77 1.40 -6.71
N THR A 170 -13.05 1.74 -6.62
CA THR A 170 -14.10 1.20 -7.49
C THR A 170 -13.94 1.67 -8.94
N ASN A 171 -13.77 2.97 -9.18
CA ASN A 171 -13.77 3.53 -10.54
C ASN A 171 -12.44 3.31 -11.29
N LYS A 172 -11.28 3.39 -10.62
CA LYS A 172 -9.97 3.31 -11.28
C LYS A 172 -9.30 1.95 -11.17
N LEU A 173 -9.57 1.21 -10.12
CA LEU A 173 -8.96 -0.10 -9.91
C LEU A 173 -9.91 -1.25 -10.24
N GLY A 174 -11.23 -1.01 -10.25
CA GLY A 174 -12.24 -2.05 -10.53
C GLY A 174 -12.37 -3.07 -9.40
N VAL A 175 -12.15 -2.64 -8.15
CA VAL A 175 -12.17 -3.51 -6.96
C VAL A 175 -13.54 -3.44 -6.30
N GLU A 176 -14.07 -4.59 -5.90
CA GLU A 176 -15.32 -4.72 -5.14
C GLU A 176 -15.07 -4.46 -3.66
N LEU A 177 -15.98 -3.71 -3.03
CA LEU A 177 -15.93 -3.39 -1.60
C LEU A 177 -16.91 -4.28 -0.83
N GLU A 178 -16.38 -5.03 0.15
CA GLU A 178 -17.12 -5.85 1.11
C GLU A 178 -17.32 -5.13 2.46
#